data_43a7b62c4e761814ac43a61246420e15
#
_entry.id   43a7b62c4e761814ac43a61246420e15
#
_cell.length_a   1.000
_cell.length_b   1.000
_cell.length_c   1.000
_cell.angle_alpha   90.00
_cell.angle_beta   90.00
_cell.angle_gamma   90.00
#
_symmetry.space_group_name_H-M   'P 1'
#
loop_
_entity.id
_entity.type
_entity.pdbx_description
1 polymer ?
#
loop_
_entity_poly.entity_id
_entity_poly.type
_entity_poly.pdbx_seq_one_letter_code
_entity_poly.pdbx_strand_id
1 'polypeptide(L)' 'MLEMKVSGLTCGHCVQTVTQAIQALDTHARVRVDLADGLVSAETAVDRASAVRAIEGAGYKVLPCTRD' A
#
# COMPACT_ATOMS: atom_id res chain seq x y z
N MET A 1 6.03 3.17 10.52
CA MET A 1 5.31 2.17 9.70
C MET A 1 3.96 2.70 9.29
N LEU A 2 3.65 2.61 8.01
CA LEU A 2 2.38 3.06 7.47
C LEU A 2 1.43 1.88 7.32
N GLU A 3 0.18 2.07 7.71
CA GLU A 3 -0.85 1.06 7.51
C GLU A 3 -2.01 1.70 6.77
N MET A 4 -2.44 1.06 5.70
CA MET A 4 -3.50 1.58 4.86
C MET A 4 -4.43 0.46 4.47
N LYS A 5 -5.72 0.74 4.44
CA LYS A 5 -6.68 -0.19 3.91
C LYS A 5 -6.87 0.11 2.44
N VAL A 6 -6.76 -0.92 1.61
CA VAL A 6 -6.85 -0.75 0.17
C VAL A 6 -7.95 -1.63 -0.37
N SER A 7 -8.82 -1.04 -1.15
CA SER A 7 -9.91 -1.73 -1.80
C SER A 7 -9.43 -2.36 -3.10
N GLY A 8 -9.93 -3.51 -3.43
CA GLY A 8 -9.62 -4.17 -4.71
C GLY A 8 -8.47 -5.16 -4.65
N LEU A 9 -7.93 -5.42 -3.47
CA LEU A 9 -6.89 -6.43 -3.33
C LEU A 9 -7.54 -7.80 -3.34
N THR A 10 -7.42 -8.51 -4.43
CA THR A 10 -8.11 -9.78 -4.58
C THR A 10 -7.19 -10.95 -4.90
N CYS A 11 -5.95 -10.71 -5.24
CA CYS A 11 -5.05 -11.81 -5.63
C CYS A 11 -3.59 -11.40 -5.42
N GLY A 12 -2.70 -12.36 -5.60
CA GLY A 12 -1.27 -12.12 -5.42
C GLY A 12 -0.68 -11.11 -6.38
N HIS A 13 -1.27 -10.99 -7.57
CA HIS A 13 -0.81 -9.99 -8.52
C HIS A 13 -1.04 -8.57 -7.98
N CYS A 14 -2.14 -8.36 -7.28
CA CYS A 14 -2.43 -7.08 -6.66
C CYS A 14 -1.39 -6.76 -5.59
N VAL A 15 -0.99 -7.77 -4.84
CA VAL A 15 0.06 -7.60 -3.81
C VAL A 15 1.34 -7.09 -4.46
N GLN A 16 1.75 -7.70 -5.55
CA GLN A 16 2.95 -7.27 -6.25
C GLN A 16 2.84 -5.85 -6.76
N THR A 17 1.70 -5.50 -7.32
CA THR A 17 1.50 -4.17 -7.88
C THR A 17 1.62 -3.10 -6.80
N VAL A 18 0.99 -3.32 -5.66
CA VAL A 18 1.05 -2.37 -4.55
C VAL A 18 2.46 -2.29 -4.00
N THR A 19 3.12 -3.43 -3.84
CA THR A 19 4.48 -3.47 -3.34
C THR A 19 5.41 -2.70 -4.25
N GLN A 20 5.30 -2.91 -5.55
CA GLN A 20 6.14 -2.21 -6.51
C GLN A 20 5.87 -0.72 -6.53
N ALA A 21 4.62 -0.33 -6.36
CA ALA A 21 4.27 1.09 -6.33
C ALA A 21 4.97 1.80 -5.18
N ILE A 22 5.00 1.19 -4.02
CA ILE A 22 5.66 1.78 -2.86
C ILE A 22 7.17 1.70 -3.01
N GLN A 23 7.70 0.61 -3.50
CA GLN A 23 9.14 0.44 -3.68
C GLN A 23 9.70 1.35 -4.78
N ALA A 24 8.85 1.82 -5.67
CA ALA A 24 9.28 2.82 -6.65
C ALA A 24 9.60 4.16 -5.99
N LEU A 25 8.99 4.43 -4.84
CA LEU A 25 9.26 5.64 -4.08
C LEU A 25 10.44 5.45 -3.12
N ASP A 26 10.58 4.24 -2.60
CA ASP A 26 11.63 3.92 -1.65
C ASP A 26 12.08 2.48 -1.87
N THR A 27 13.24 2.30 -2.45
CA THR A 27 13.74 0.98 -2.80
C THR A 27 14.01 0.11 -1.57
N HIS A 28 14.13 0.72 -0.41
CA HIS A 28 14.37 -0.01 0.83
C HIS A 28 13.09 -0.26 1.63
N ALA A 29 11.96 0.11 1.08
CA ALA A 29 10.68 -0.07 1.77
C ALA A 29 10.36 -1.55 1.92
N ARG A 30 9.85 -1.92 3.08
CA ARG A 30 9.34 -3.25 3.33
C ARG A 30 7.83 -3.18 3.34
N VAL A 31 7.21 -3.92 2.45
CA VAL A 31 5.76 -3.86 2.28
C VAL A 31 5.16 -5.22 2.59
N ARG A 32 4.13 -5.22 3.39
CA ARG A 32 3.35 -6.40 3.69
C ARG A 32 1.92 -6.14 3.30
N VAL A 33 1.30 -7.12 2.69
CA VAL A 33 -0.10 -7.00 2.29
C VAL A 33 -0.88 -8.17 2.85
N ASP A 34 -1.97 -7.87 3.52
CA ASP A 34 -2.88 -8.87 4.04
C ASP A 34 -4.12 -8.87 3.17
N LEU A 35 -4.26 -9.89 2.32
CA LEU A 35 -5.40 -9.97 1.42
C LEU A 35 -6.72 -10.20 2.15
N ALA A 36 -6.67 -10.90 3.27
CA ALA A 36 -7.88 -11.18 4.03
C ALA A 36 -8.51 -9.90 4.55
N ASP A 37 -7.70 -8.95 4.99
CA ASP A 37 -8.19 -7.69 5.53
C ASP A 37 -8.07 -6.54 4.55
N GLY A 38 -7.41 -6.75 3.42
CA GLY A 38 -7.14 -5.67 2.50
C GLY A 38 -6.22 -4.61 3.09
N LEU A 39 -5.31 -5.02 3.96
CA LEU A 39 -4.45 -4.11 4.70
C LEU A 39 -3.05 -4.10 4.12
N VAL A 40 -2.52 -2.93 3.88
CA VAL A 40 -1.16 -2.75 3.41
C VAL A 40 -0.35 -2.09 4.51
N SER A 41 0.73 -2.74 4.91
CA SER A 41 1.67 -2.19 5.89
C SER A 41 2.99 -1.93 5.20
N ALA A 42 3.51 -0.74 5.34
CA ALA A 42 4.77 -0.37 4.70
C ALA A 42 5.73 0.23 5.72
N GLU A 43 6.92 -0.35 5.80
CA GLU A 43 7.98 0.15 6.63
C GLU A 43 8.89 0.99 5.74
N THR A 44 8.70 2.29 5.77
CA THR A 44 9.34 3.18 4.81
C THR A 44 9.42 4.60 5.38
N ALA A 45 10.33 5.39 4.84
CA ALA A 45 10.43 6.80 5.17
C ALA A 45 9.49 7.66 4.33
N VAL A 46 8.80 7.07 3.39
CA VAL A 46 7.86 7.79 2.51
C VAL A 46 6.64 8.25 3.31
N ASP A 47 6.13 9.44 3.03
CA ASP A 47 4.92 9.94 3.68
C ASP A 47 3.71 9.11 3.30
N ARG A 48 2.72 9.10 4.17
CA ARG A 48 1.45 8.46 3.87
C ARG A 48 0.84 9.01 2.58
N ALA A 49 0.86 10.32 2.39
CA ALA A 49 0.26 10.93 1.21
C ALA A 49 0.93 10.43 -0.07
N SER A 50 2.24 10.30 -0.07
CA SER A 50 2.96 9.79 -1.23
C SER A 50 2.64 8.33 -1.49
N ALA A 51 2.57 7.54 -0.43
CA ALA A 51 2.23 6.12 -0.56
C ALA A 51 0.80 5.95 -1.09
N VAL A 52 -0.13 6.74 -0.60
CA VAL A 52 -1.52 6.71 -1.06
C VAL A 52 -1.59 7.03 -2.54
N ARG A 53 -0.88 8.06 -2.99
CA ARG A 53 -0.87 8.42 -4.40
C ARG A 53 -0.31 7.32 -5.27
N ALA A 54 0.75 6.66 -4.79
CA ALA A 54 1.36 5.57 -5.54
C ALA A 54 0.38 4.42 -5.72
N ILE A 55 -0.34 4.08 -4.67
CA ILE A 55 -1.31 3.00 -4.71
C ILE A 55 -2.49 3.36 -5.62
N GLU A 56 -2.97 4.58 -5.50
CA GLU A 56 -4.08 5.04 -6.34
C GLU A 56 -3.66 5.10 -7.81
N GLY A 57 -2.43 5.50 -8.07
CA GLY A 57 -1.90 5.52 -9.42
C GLY A 57 -1.80 4.13 -10.04
N ALA A 58 -1.70 3.09 -9.20
CA ALA A 58 -1.68 1.72 -9.68
C ALA A 58 -3.08 1.16 -9.96
N GLY A 59 -4.12 1.93 -9.68
CA GLY A 59 -5.49 1.52 -9.97
C GLY A 59 -6.27 1.01 -8.77
N TYR A 60 -5.76 1.18 -7.57
CA TYR A 60 -6.44 0.74 -6.35
C TYR A 60 -6.94 1.95 -5.58
N LYS A 61 -7.89 1.71 -4.70
CA LYS A 61 -8.48 2.77 -3.90
C LYS A 61 -8.04 2.60 -2.45
N VAL A 62 -7.48 3.63 -1.87
CA VAL A 62 -7.09 3.62 -0.46
C VAL A 62 -8.25 4.14 0.36
N LEU A 63 -8.67 3.35 1.32
CA LEU A 63 -9.78 3.72 2.19
C LEU A 63 -9.27 4.57 3.34
N PRO A 64 -10.10 5.49 3.85
CA PRO A 64 -9.69 6.29 5.00
C PRO A 64 -9.36 5.39 6.18
N CYS A 65 -8.27 5.70 6.85
CA CYS A 65 -7.88 4.95 8.03
C CYS A 65 -8.38 5.68 9.26
N THR A 66 -9.12 4.98 10.08
CA THR A 66 -9.66 5.60 11.27
C THR A 66 -8.69 5.55 12.44
N ARG A 67 -7.62 4.80 12.29
CA ARG A 67 -6.65 4.75 13.34
C ARG A 67 -5.43 5.43 12.88
N ASP A 68 -5.03 6.33 13.33
CA ASP A 68 -3.90 6.90 12.90
C ASP A 68 -3.34 7.78 13.50
#